data_651897a8b343114381718685595d14a2
#
_entry.id   651897a8b343114381718685595d14a2
#
_cell.length_a   1.000
_cell.length_b   1.000
_cell.length_c   1.000
_cell.angle_alpha   90.00
_cell.angle_beta   90.00
_cell.angle_gamma   90.00
#
_symmetry.space_group_name_H-M   'P 1'
#
loop_
_entity.id
_entity.type
_entity.pdbx_description
1 polymer ?
#
loop_
_entity_poly.entity_id
_entity_poly.type
_entity_poly.pdbx_seq_one_letter_code
_entity_poly.pdbx_strand_id
1 'polypeptide(L)'
;MSILFKKSVIRIGPAGIPLSCKERTNIDGIIYTRCLGLSAIEIRLARGFISEEEAKEIKKIARKSNIEVNVHAPYYINLAGNKRNVEMSKNKIMQSMRLAHLMGARIMTTHLGFYGNLSKKETMKRIVKNLRHIRNEVKKKGIETWIGIETMGKKEVFGSLDEIIEVCKRVRGIVPTIDVGHIHARCNGCLKDKEDFQRIFDSLKDLNLDHYLIHLTGVRYDKNGELYHIPIKKGDLPVIKLMECILENDYDVTIISESPIVEHDAVYAQILLDRAMEMVK
;
A
#
# COMPACT_ATOMS: atom_id res chain seq x y z
N MET A 1 -29.83 21.80 2.31
CA MET A 1 -28.80 21.02 1.58
C MET A 1 -28.38 19.89 2.52
N SER A 2 -28.86 18.67 2.30
CA SER A 2 -28.44 17.51 3.09
C SER A 2 -27.01 17.16 2.64
N ILE A 3 -26.06 17.33 3.52
CA ILE A 3 -24.71 16.78 3.35
C ILE A 3 -24.91 15.26 3.38
N LEU A 4 -24.93 14.64 2.22
CA LEU A 4 -24.83 13.19 2.09
C LEU A 4 -23.44 12.81 2.66
N PHE A 5 -23.41 12.40 3.94
CA PHE A 5 -22.25 11.76 4.52
C PHE A 5 -21.96 10.52 3.67
N LYS A 6 -20.89 10.57 2.88
CA LYS A 6 -20.40 9.42 2.15
C LYS A 6 -19.97 8.39 3.23
N LYS A 7 -20.77 7.32 3.38
CA LYS A 7 -20.44 6.27 4.35
C LYS A 7 -19.06 5.74 4.01
N SER A 8 -18.16 5.74 4.98
CA SER A 8 -16.82 5.18 4.83
C SER A 8 -16.90 3.72 4.39
N VAL A 9 -15.97 3.30 3.59
CA VAL A 9 -15.92 1.94 3.08
C VAL A 9 -14.59 1.30 3.49
N ILE A 10 -14.68 0.20 4.22
CA ILE A 10 -13.50 -0.61 4.57
C ILE A 10 -13.43 -1.78 3.61
N ARG A 11 -12.30 -1.93 2.92
CA ARG A 11 -12.02 -3.06 2.02
C ARG A 11 -10.82 -3.82 2.52
N ILE A 12 -10.87 -5.14 2.40
CA ILE A 12 -9.74 -6.01 2.78
C ILE A 12 -9.46 -6.99 1.64
N GLY A 13 -8.17 -7.26 1.41
CA GLY A 13 -7.74 -8.22 0.42
C GLY A 13 -6.28 -8.64 0.54
N PRO A 14 -5.85 -9.62 -0.26
CA PRO A 14 -4.49 -10.12 -0.26
C PRO A 14 -3.58 -9.34 -1.22
N ALA A 15 -2.27 -9.35 -0.94
CA ALA A 15 -1.23 -8.97 -1.88
C ALA A 15 -0.84 -10.16 -2.77
N GLY A 16 -1.30 -10.14 -4.01
CA GLY A 16 -1.07 -11.20 -4.99
C GLY A 16 -2.15 -12.28 -5.02
N ILE A 17 -1.91 -13.29 -5.86
CA ILE A 17 -2.83 -14.39 -6.09
C ILE A 17 -2.92 -15.25 -4.84
N PRO A 18 -4.14 -15.54 -4.31
CA PRO A 18 -4.33 -16.42 -3.16
C PRO A 18 -3.64 -17.77 -3.33
N LEU A 19 -3.04 -18.30 -2.28
CA LEU A 19 -2.32 -19.58 -2.30
C LEU A 19 -3.24 -20.75 -2.63
N SER A 20 -4.47 -20.71 -2.15
CA SER A 20 -5.51 -21.73 -2.37
C SER A 20 -6.15 -21.67 -3.77
N CYS A 21 -5.86 -20.61 -4.55
CA CYS A 21 -6.33 -20.51 -5.93
C CYS A 21 -5.57 -21.51 -6.81
N LYS A 22 -6.28 -22.45 -7.43
CA LYS A 22 -5.66 -23.51 -8.25
C LYS A 22 -5.00 -22.96 -9.50
N GLU A 23 -5.72 -22.15 -10.25
CA GLU A 23 -5.23 -21.41 -11.40
C GLU A 23 -4.44 -20.21 -10.92
N ARG A 24 -3.16 -20.17 -11.25
CA ARG A 24 -2.24 -19.13 -10.75
C ARG A 24 -2.21 -17.90 -11.68
N THR A 25 -3.41 -17.46 -12.14
CA THR A 25 -3.57 -16.22 -12.91
C THR A 25 -4.13 -15.07 -12.06
N ASN A 26 -3.86 -13.82 -12.46
CA ASN A 26 -4.42 -12.65 -11.77
C ASN A 26 -5.95 -12.63 -11.84
N ILE A 27 -6.53 -13.07 -12.96
CA ILE A 27 -7.97 -13.09 -13.18
C ILE A 27 -8.65 -14.06 -12.22
N ASP A 28 -8.15 -15.29 -12.13
CA ASP A 28 -8.68 -16.30 -11.21
C ASP A 28 -8.45 -15.87 -9.75
N GLY A 29 -7.33 -15.23 -9.46
CA GLY A 29 -7.04 -14.64 -8.16
C GLY A 29 -8.08 -13.62 -7.72
N ILE A 30 -8.54 -12.74 -8.62
CA ILE A 30 -9.61 -11.76 -8.36
C ILE A 30 -10.93 -12.45 -8.06
N ILE A 31 -11.31 -13.42 -8.90
CA ILE A 31 -12.56 -14.20 -8.73
C ILE A 31 -12.52 -14.95 -7.40
N TYR A 32 -11.40 -15.61 -7.12
CA TYR A 32 -11.22 -16.37 -5.88
C TYR A 32 -11.22 -15.48 -4.64
N THR A 33 -10.61 -14.29 -4.72
CA THR A 33 -10.65 -13.28 -3.65
C THR A 33 -12.10 -12.91 -3.31
N ARG A 34 -12.96 -12.73 -4.33
CA ARG A 34 -14.39 -12.50 -4.11
C ARG A 34 -15.10 -13.69 -3.45
N CYS A 35 -14.78 -14.93 -3.86
CA CYS A 35 -15.33 -16.16 -3.25
C CYS A 35 -14.97 -16.29 -1.77
N LEU A 36 -13.83 -15.74 -1.34
CA LEU A 36 -13.42 -15.68 0.08
C LEU A 36 -14.15 -14.59 0.88
N GLY A 37 -15.07 -13.83 0.27
CA GLY A 37 -15.77 -12.72 0.93
C GLY A 37 -14.95 -11.43 1.04
N LEU A 38 -13.76 -11.39 0.44
CA LEU A 38 -12.89 -10.22 0.42
C LEU A 38 -13.33 -9.22 -0.67
N SER A 39 -12.86 -7.98 -0.58
CA SER A 39 -13.34 -6.86 -1.41
C SER A 39 -12.23 -6.05 -2.10
N ALA A 40 -10.97 -6.41 -1.90
CA ALA A 40 -9.82 -5.80 -2.55
C ALA A 40 -8.77 -6.86 -2.94
N ILE A 41 -7.86 -6.49 -3.84
CA ILE A 41 -6.67 -7.26 -4.17
C ILE A 41 -5.56 -6.30 -4.61
N GLU A 42 -4.32 -6.63 -4.30
CA GLU A 42 -3.17 -5.95 -4.88
C GLU A 42 -2.47 -6.85 -5.90
N ILE A 43 -2.35 -6.37 -7.14
CA ILE A 43 -1.60 -7.07 -8.20
C ILE A 43 -0.13 -6.71 -8.09
N ARG A 44 0.73 -7.72 -7.93
CA ARG A 44 2.16 -7.53 -7.72
C ARG A 44 2.94 -7.70 -9.03
N LEU A 45 3.58 -6.63 -9.51
CA LEU A 45 4.42 -6.66 -10.71
C LEU A 45 5.88 -7.09 -10.43
N ALA A 46 6.12 -7.68 -9.25
CA ALA A 46 7.45 -8.09 -8.81
C ALA A 46 8.09 -9.18 -9.69
N ARG A 47 7.28 -10.05 -10.29
CA ARG A 47 7.73 -11.16 -11.15
C ARG A 47 7.82 -10.79 -12.64
N GLY A 48 7.48 -9.56 -13.00
CA GLY A 48 7.45 -9.07 -14.37
C GLY A 48 6.17 -8.30 -14.68
N PHE A 49 6.16 -7.66 -15.83
CA PHE A 49 5.00 -6.92 -16.31
C PHE A 49 4.07 -7.85 -17.07
N ILE A 50 2.77 -7.65 -16.88
CA ILE A 50 1.71 -8.34 -17.63
C ILE A 50 1.46 -7.61 -18.96
N SER A 51 0.71 -8.23 -19.87
CA SER A 51 0.30 -7.56 -21.11
C SER A 51 -0.79 -6.51 -20.87
N GLU A 52 -0.98 -5.60 -21.82
CA GLU A 52 -2.05 -4.61 -21.74
C GLU A 52 -3.43 -5.24 -21.90
N GLU A 53 -3.51 -6.32 -22.65
CA GLU A 53 -4.74 -7.11 -22.85
C GLU A 53 -5.16 -7.74 -21.53
N GLU A 54 -4.22 -8.39 -20.80
CA GLU A 54 -4.48 -8.92 -19.46
C GLU A 54 -4.88 -7.80 -18.49
N ALA A 55 -4.22 -6.65 -18.53
CA ALA A 55 -4.56 -5.50 -17.65
C ALA A 55 -6.00 -5.00 -17.89
N LYS A 56 -6.45 -4.95 -19.16
CA LYS A 56 -7.83 -4.56 -19.49
C LYS A 56 -8.85 -5.62 -19.05
N GLU A 57 -8.50 -6.90 -19.17
CA GLU A 57 -9.38 -7.99 -18.72
C GLU A 57 -9.48 -8.02 -17.19
N ILE A 58 -8.38 -7.74 -16.46
CA ILE A 58 -8.40 -7.54 -15.01
C ILE A 58 -9.42 -6.46 -14.64
N LYS A 59 -9.41 -5.29 -15.31
CA LYS A 59 -10.38 -4.22 -15.05
C LYS A 59 -11.83 -4.68 -15.20
N LYS A 60 -12.12 -5.41 -16.25
CA LYS A 60 -13.46 -5.93 -16.54
C LYS A 60 -13.91 -6.92 -15.46
N ILE A 61 -13.07 -7.89 -15.10
CA ILE A 61 -13.37 -8.91 -14.11
C ILE A 61 -13.48 -8.31 -12.72
N ALA A 62 -12.58 -7.42 -12.32
CA ALA A 62 -12.60 -6.75 -11.03
C ALA A 62 -13.89 -5.95 -10.83
N ARG A 63 -14.34 -5.20 -11.85
CA ARG A 63 -15.62 -4.50 -11.82
C ARG A 63 -16.82 -5.44 -11.67
N LYS A 64 -16.83 -6.54 -12.45
CA LYS A 64 -17.90 -7.57 -12.38
C LYS A 64 -17.96 -8.23 -11.00
N SER A 65 -16.80 -8.46 -10.39
CA SER A 65 -16.67 -9.08 -9.06
C SER A 65 -16.80 -8.09 -7.90
N ASN A 66 -16.92 -6.80 -8.16
CA ASN A 66 -16.91 -5.74 -7.15
C ASN A 66 -15.66 -5.82 -6.24
N ILE A 67 -14.49 -6.00 -6.86
CA ILE A 67 -13.18 -6.03 -6.21
C ILE A 67 -12.41 -4.74 -6.54
N GLU A 68 -11.93 -4.03 -5.52
CA GLU A 68 -11.00 -2.93 -5.71
C GLU A 68 -9.61 -3.48 -6.03
N VAL A 69 -9.01 -2.96 -7.11
CA VAL A 69 -7.65 -3.32 -7.51
C VAL A 69 -6.69 -2.23 -7.08
N ASN A 70 -5.61 -2.64 -6.43
CA ASN A 70 -4.40 -1.85 -6.23
C ASN A 70 -3.24 -2.59 -6.91
N VAL A 71 -2.14 -1.90 -7.14
CA VAL A 71 -0.98 -2.47 -7.85
C VAL A 71 0.28 -2.16 -7.07
N HIS A 72 1.18 -3.15 -6.94
CA HIS A 72 2.51 -2.91 -6.41
C HIS A 72 3.55 -2.98 -7.53
N ALA A 73 4.37 -1.92 -7.65
CA ALA A 73 5.48 -1.87 -8.60
C ALA A 73 6.58 -2.89 -8.23
N PRO A 74 7.51 -3.21 -9.16
CA PRO A 74 8.67 -4.03 -8.83
C PRO A 74 9.49 -3.46 -7.67
N TYR A 75 9.99 -4.32 -6.77
CA TYR A 75 10.66 -3.90 -5.53
C TYR A 75 11.94 -3.10 -5.72
N TYR A 76 12.69 -3.37 -6.80
CA TYR A 76 14.00 -2.73 -7.04
C TYR A 76 13.83 -1.35 -7.69
N ILE A 77 13.36 -0.40 -6.89
CA ILE A 77 13.24 1.02 -7.23
C ILE A 77 14.25 1.80 -6.38
N ASN A 78 15.01 2.69 -7.00
CA ASN A 78 15.90 3.60 -6.30
C ASN A 78 15.98 4.95 -7.03
N LEU A 79 15.18 5.89 -6.57
CA LEU A 79 15.11 7.26 -7.12
C LEU A 79 16.22 8.18 -6.60
N ALA A 80 17.01 7.72 -5.62
CA ALA A 80 18.16 8.45 -5.09
C ALA A 80 19.51 7.91 -5.60
N GLY A 81 19.51 6.81 -6.36
CA GLY A 81 20.71 6.15 -6.87
C GLY A 81 21.50 6.92 -7.91
N ASN A 82 22.41 6.23 -8.58
CA ASN A 82 23.14 6.78 -9.71
C ASN A 82 22.20 7.00 -10.93
N LYS A 83 22.68 7.72 -11.94
CA LYS A 83 21.87 8.09 -13.12
C LYS A 83 21.19 6.87 -13.79
N ARG A 84 21.93 5.75 -13.95
CA ARG A 84 21.41 4.51 -14.56
C ARG A 84 20.27 3.92 -13.71
N ASN A 85 20.47 3.79 -12.40
CA ASN A 85 19.47 3.23 -11.49
C ASN A 85 18.21 4.09 -11.44
N VAL A 86 18.36 5.42 -11.44
CA VAL A 86 17.23 6.36 -11.46
C VAL A 86 16.42 6.22 -12.74
N GLU A 87 17.06 6.16 -13.92
CA GLU A 87 16.34 6.00 -15.19
C GLU A 87 15.62 4.64 -15.28
N MET A 88 16.27 3.56 -14.85
CA MET A 88 15.62 2.24 -14.76
C MET A 88 14.41 2.28 -13.82
N SER A 89 14.53 2.94 -12.68
CA SER A 89 13.45 3.08 -11.70
C SER A 89 12.27 3.89 -12.26
N LYS A 90 12.55 5.02 -12.93
CA LYS A 90 11.52 5.82 -13.60
C LYS A 90 10.75 5.01 -14.64
N ASN A 91 11.47 4.25 -15.49
CA ASN A 91 10.84 3.42 -16.52
C ASN A 91 9.94 2.35 -15.90
N LYS A 92 10.39 1.66 -14.82
CA LYS A 92 9.57 0.69 -14.09
C LYS A 92 8.31 1.33 -13.51
N ILE A 93 8.44 2.48 -12.85
CA ILE A 93 7.28 3.19 -12.27
C ILE A 93 6.32 3.61 -13.40
N MET A 94 6.81 4.19 -14.49
CA MET A 94 5.95 4.62 -15.60
C MET A 94 5.22 3.45 -16.26
N GLN A 95 5.86 2.31 -16.43
CA GLN A 95 5.24 1.10 -16.95
C GLN A 95 4.20 0.55 -15.97
N SER A 96 4.51 0.51 -14.67
CA SER A 96 3.57 0.11 -13.61
C SER A 96 2.35 1.02 -13.59
N MET A 97 2.54 2.34 -13.69
CA MET A 97 1.45 3.32 -13.74
C MET A 97 0.53 3.13 -14.95
N ARG A 98 1.11 2.83 -16.12
CA ARG A 98 0.33 2.54 -17.33
C ARG A 98 -0.53 1.29 -17.15
N LEU A 99 0.04 0.21 -16.66
CA LEU A 99 -0.69 -1.04 -16.41
C LEU A 99 -1.73 -0.87 -15.31
N ALA A 100 -1.40 -0.22 -14.21
CA ALA A 100 -2.33 0.07 -13.12
C ALA A 100 -3.55 0.87 -13.62
N HIS A 101 -3.36 1.87 -14.47
CA HIS A 101 -4.44 2.61 -15.10
C HIS A 101 -5.32 1.73 -16.00
N LEU A 102 -4.71 0.87 -16.81
CA LEU A 102 -5.44 -0.09 -17.65
C LEU A 102 -6.22 -1.12 -16.82
N MET A 103 -5.70 -1.54 -15.66
CA MET A 103 -6.39 -2.40 -14.70
C MET A 103 -7.52 -1.66 -13.96
N GLY A 104 -7.59 -0.34 -14.05
CA GLY A 104 -8.51 0.47 -13.26
C GLY A 104 -8.16 0.48 -11.78
N ALA A 105 -6.88 0.30 -11.47
CA ALA A 105 -6.37 0.33 -10.11
C ALA A 105 -6.52 1.71 -9.48
N ARG A 106 -6.85 1.75 -8.19
CA ARG A 106 -6.98 3.00 -7.43
C ARG A 106 -5.62 3.61 -7.14
N ILE A 107 -4.72 2.82 -6.59
CA ILE A 107 -3.36 3.25 -6.23
C ILE A 107 -2.34 2.26 -6.83
N MET A 108 -1.23 2.80 -7.33
CA MET A 108 -0.04 2.03 -7.66
C MET A 108 1.05 2.38 -6.64
N THR A 109 1.35 1.43 -5.76
CA THR A 109 2.34 1.56 -4.70
C THR A 109 3.76 1.31 -5.21
N THR A 110 4.73 2.08 -4.72
CA THR A 110 6.15 1.90 -5.00
C THR A 110 7.03 2.29 -3.82
N HIS A 111 8.15 1.59 -3.69
CA HIS A 111 9.27 2.02 -2.84
C HIS A 111 9.99 3.22 -3.47
N LEU A 112 10.83 3.93 -2.69
CA LEU A 112 11.54 5.12 -3.15
C LEU A 112 13.05 4.92 -3.29
N GLY A 113 13.64 4.00 -2.54
CA GLY A 113 15.06 3.67 -2.58
C GLY A 113 15.78 3.73 -1.24
N PHE A 114 17.09 3.86 -1.32
CA PHE A 114 18.00 3.72 -0.18
C PHE A 114 18.76 5.02 0.05
N TYR A 115 19.20 5.25 1.29
CA TYR A 115 20.12 6.35 1.57
C TYR A 115 21.51 6.10 0.94
N GLY A 116 22.00 4.84 1.00
CA GLY A 116 23.37 4.53 0.59
C GLY A 116 24.35 5.42 1.35
N ASN A 117 25.25 6.09 0.61
CA ASN A 117 26.23 7.03 1.18
C ASN A 117 25.72 8.49 1.22
N LEU A 118 24.43 8.73 0.92
CA LEU A 118 23.85 10.07 0.91
C LEU A 118 23.31 10.45 2.28
N SER A 119 23.34 11.73 2.60
CA SER A 119 22.58 12.25 3.74
C SER A 119 21.08 12.14 3.49
N LYS A 120 20.28 12.07 4.56
CA LYS A 120 18.79 12.08 4.47
C LYS A 120 18.28 13.26 3.63
N LYS A 121 18.86 14.45 3.80
CA LYS A 121 18.50 15.67 3.07
C LYS A 121 18.77 15.55 1.57
N GLU A 122 19.92 15.01 1.19
CA GLU A 122 20.26 14.83 -0.24
C GLU A 122 19.42 13.71 -0.87
N THR A 123 19.16 12.62 -0.15
CA THR A 123 18.25 11.54 -0.58
C THR A 123 16.85 12.09 -0.84
N MET A 124 16.28 12.83 0.11
CA MET A 124 14.99 13.50 -0.03
C MET A 124 14.94 14.41 -1.26
N LYS A 125 15.96 15.24 -1.47
CA LYS A 125 16.05 16.16 -2.61
C LYS A 125 16.02 15.42 -3.95
N ARG A 126 16.77 14.31 -4.06
CA ARG A 126 16.82 13.48 -5.30
C ARG A 126 15.48 12.79 -5.54
N ILE A 127 14.91 12.18 -4.53
CA ILE A 127 13.60 11.51 -4.60
C ILE A 127 12.52 12.50 -5.06
N VAL A 128 12.38 13.64 -4.39
CA VAL A 128 11.39 14.66 -4.73
C VAL A 128 11.56 15.16 -6.18
N LYS A 129 12.80 15.41 -6.62
CA LYS A 129 13.09 15.81 -8.01
C LYS A 129 12.58 14.76 -9.01
N ASN A 130 12.90 13.49 -8.77
CA ASN A 130 12.55 12.40 -9.69
C ASN A 130 11.06 12.07 -9.66
N LEU A 131 10.42 12.12 -8.49
CA LEU A 131 8.97 11.93 -8.37
C LEU A 131 8.18 13.06 -9.05
N ARG A 132 8.62 14.32 -8.95
CA ARG A 132 8.00 15.43 -9.69
C ARG A 132 8.04 15.18 -11.20
N HIS A 133 9.16 14.68 -11.71
CA HIS A 133 9.27 14.33 -13.13
C HIS A 133 8.28 13.21 -13.48
N ILE A 134 8.26 12.10 -12.74
CA ILE A 134 7.33 10.99 -12.95
C ILE A 134 5.89 11.48 -12.89
N ARG A 135 5.52 12.26 -11.85
CA ARG A 135 4.16 12.77 -11.69
C ARG A 135 3.71 13.65 -12.86
N ASN A 136 4.62 14.47 -13.39
CA ASN A 136 4.34 15.29 -14.56
C ASN A 136 4.09 14.43 -15.81
N GLU A 137 4.90 13.40 -16.05
CA GLU A 137 4.71 12.48 -17.17
C GLU A 137 3.41 11.65 -17.04
N VAL A 138 3.07 11.19 -15.84
CA VAL A 138 1.79 10.53 -15.53
C VAL A 138 0.61 11.44 -15.89
N LYS A 139 0.66 12.71 -15.47
CA LYS A 139 -0.37 13.70 -15.78
C LYS A 139 -0.51 13.97 -17.29
N LYS A 140 0.61 14.15 -18.00
CA LYS A 140 0.61 14.35 -19.45
C LYS A 140 -0.03 13.20 -20.23
N LYS A 141 0.09 11.97 -19.70
CA LYS A 141 -0.48 10.75 -20.30
C LYS A 141 -1.94 10.50 -19.91
N GLY A 142 -2.57 11.38 -19.12
CA GLY A 142 -3.95 11.23 -18.67
C GLY A 142 -4.17 10.02 -17.77
N ILE A 143 -3.14 9.56 -17.04
CA ILE A 143 -3.23 8.44 -16.11
C ILE A 143 -3.86 8.93 -14.82
N GLU A 144 -5.00 8.34 -14.43
CA GLU A 144 -5.81 8.75 -13.27
C GLU A 144 -5.46 8.00 -11.98
N THR A 145 -4.82 6.82 -12.09
CA THR A 145 -4.35 6.04 -10.94
C THR A 145 -3.39 6.87 -10.09
N TRP A 146 -3.55 6.82 -8.76
CA TRP A 146 -2.67 7.52 -7.83
C TRP A 146 -1.32 6.83 -7.70
N ILE A 147 -0.26 7.61 -7.51
CA ILE A 147 1.05 7.09 -7.14
C ILE A 147 1.09 6.99 -5.61
N GLY A 148 1.11 5.76 -5.08
CA GLY A 148 1.33 5.46 -3.68
C GLY A 148 2.82 5.34 -3.38
N ILE A 149 3.29 5.93 -2.30
CA ILE A 149 4.67 5.77 -1.80
C ILE A 149 4.64 5.15 -0.41
N GLU A 150 5.38 4.06 -0.25
CA GLU A 150 5.24 3.19 0.90
C GLU A 150 6.15 3.57 2.06
N THR A 151 5.62 3.46 3.29
CA THR A 151 6.43 3.50 4.51
C THR A 151 7.26 2.23 4.64
N MET A 152 8.55 2.36 5.00
CA MET A 152 9.54 1.26 5.00
C MET A 152 9.96 0.85 6.41
N GLY A 153 10.07 -0.45 6.64
CA GLY A 153 10.41 -1.03 7.94
C GLY A 153 11.91 -0.97 8.28
N LYS A 154 12.81 -1.08 7.30
CA LYS A 154 14.27 -1.05 7.50
C LYS A 154 14.77 0.38 7.69
N LYS A 155 15.57 0.64 8.74
CA LYS A 155 16.09 1.98 9.05
C LYS A 155 17.07 2.52 8.00
N GLU A 156 17.72 1.66 7.24
CA GLU A 156 18.64 1.99 6.14
C GLU A 156 17.93 2.36 4.81
N VAL A 157 16.63 2.08 4.72
CA VAL A 157 15.80 2.37 3.55
C VAL A 157 15.09 3.70 3.79
N PHE A 158 15.02 4.56 2.76
CA PHE A 158 14.25 5.79 2.79
C PHE A 158 12.76 5.48 2.81
N GLY A 159 12.03 6.08 3.73
CA GLY A 159 10.58 5.86 3.84
C GLY A 159 10.08 5.76 5.28
N SER A 160 10.66 6.49 6.25
CA SER A 160 9.97 6.69 7.54
C SER A 160 8.64 7.43 7.30
N LEU A 161 7.70 7.31 8.22
CA LEU A 161 6.40 8.00 8.10
C LEU A 161 6.57 9.50 7.84
N ASP A 162 7.45 10.18 8.60
CA ASP A 162 7.73 11.60 8.42
C ASP A 162 8.31 11.92 7.03
N GLU A 163 9.19 11.06 6.51
CA GLU A 163 9.77 11.23 5.18
C GLU A 163 8.72 11.07 4.08
N ILE A 164 7.83 10.10 4.20
CA ILE A 164 6.73 9.88 3.27
C ILE A 164 5.77 11.08 3.28
N ILE A 165 5.39 11.57 4.45
CA ILE A 165 4.54 12.75 4.60
C ILE A 165 5.20 13.97 3.94
N GLU A 166 6.49 14.19 4.21
CA GLU A 166 7.23 15.31 3.65
C GLU A 166 7.33 15.23 2.11
N VAL A 167 7.51 14.03 1.54
CA VAL A 167 7.48 13.83 0.09
C VAL A 167 6.09 14.17 -0.47
N CYS A 168 5.01 13.68 0.15
CA CYS A 168 3.64 13.97 -0.29
C CYS A 168 3.33 15.46 -0.25
N LYS A 169 3.76 16.19 0.79
CA LYS A 169 3.63 17.65 0.89
C LYS A 169 4.37 18.39 -0.23
N ARG A 170 5.54 17.88 -0.64
CA ARG A 170 6.37 18.50 -1.70
C ARG A 170 5.96 18.14 -3.12
N VAL A 171 5.28 17.02 -3.31
CA VAL A 171 4.89 16.51 -4.65
C VAL A 171 3.39 16.24 -4.69
N ARG A 172 2.62 17.24 -5.10
CA ARG A 172 1.16 17.11 -5.19
C ARG A 172 0.73 15.99 -6.13
N GLY A 173 -0.28 15.22 -5.73
CA GLY A 173 -0.83 14.11 -6.50
C GLY A 173 -0.06 12.80 -6.31
N ILE A 174 0.68 12.70 -5.20
CA ILE A 174 1.24 11.47 -4.64
C ILE A 174 0.60 11.25 -3.27
N VAL A 175 0.27 10.03 -2.95
CA VAL A 175 -0.35 9.64 -1.69
C VAL A 175 0.53 8.67 -0.92
N PRO A 176 0.44 8.63 0.42
CA PRO A 176 1.13 7.59 1.19
C PRO A 176 0.44 6.24 1.02
N THR A 177 1.21 5.17 0.99
CA THR A 177 0.79 3.81 1.31
C THR A 177 1.35 3.49 2.69
N ILE A 178 0.46 3.21 3.63
CA ILE A 178 0.82 3.06 5.04
C ILE A 178 1.01 1.59 5.36
N ASP A 179 2.25 1.10 5.41
CA ASP A 179 2.50 -0.22 5.97
C ASP A 179 2.69 -0.10 7.48
N VAL A 180 1.70 -0.56 8.23
CA VAL A 180 1.69 -0.49 9.70
C VAL A 180 2.68 -1.49 10.33
N GLY A 181 2.95 -2.61 9.68
CA GLY A 181 3.98 -3.55 10.10
C GLY A 181 5.38 -2.93 9.95
N HIS A 182 5.63 -2.24 8.85
CA HIS A 182 6.88 -1.52 8.62
C HIS A 182 7.10 -0.39 9.65
N ILE A 183 6.06 0.40 9.92
CA ILE A 183 6.14 1.45 10.95
C ILE A 183 6.46 0.83 12.30
N HIS A 184 5.73 -0.23 12.70
CA HIS A 184 5.93 -0.95 13.95
C HIS A 184 7.36 -1.51 14.07
N ALA A 185 7.87 -2.14 13.02
CA ALA A 185 9.23 -2.65 12.98
C ALA A 185 10.29 -1.54 13.08
N ARG A 186 10.11 -0.45 12.34
CA ARG A 186 11.08 0.65 12.29
C ARG A 186 11.25 1.36 13.63
N CYS A 187 10.19 1.44 14.44
CA CYS A 187 10.24 2.00 15.79
C CYS A 187 10.48 0.95 16.88
N ASN A 188 10.82 -0.30 16.53
CA ASN A 188 11.04 -1.40 17.45
C ASN A 188 9.83 -1.70 18.34
N GLY A 189 8.66 -1.89 17.73
CA GLY A 189 7.46 -2.34 18.43
C GLY A 189 6.68 -1.22 19.13
N CYS A 190 6.60 -0.03 18.53
CA CYS A 190 5.97 1.12 19.21
C CYS A 190 4.44 1.17 19.10
N LEU A 191 3.83 0.45 18.15
CA LEU A 191 2.37 0.43 18.02
C LEU A 191 1.79 -0.60 18.98
N LYS A 192 1.16 -0.16 20.06
CA LYS A 192 0.63 -1.01 21.14
C LYS A 192 -0.85 -0.81 21.37
N ASP A 193 -1.31 0.43 21.21
CA ASP A 193 -2.65 0.84 21.54
C ASP A 193 -3.34 1.52 20.35
N LYS A 194 -4.63 1.73 20.45
CA LYS A 194 -5.43 2.44 19.44
C LYS A 194 -4.92 3.85 19.19
N GLU A 195 -4.49 4.54 20.24
CA GLU A 195 -3.94 5.89 20.20
C GLU A 195 -2.66 5.98 19.37
N ASP A 196 -1.88 4.90 19.29
CA ASP A 196 -0.69 4.83 18.44
C ASP A 196 -1.06 4.88 16.97
N PHE A 197 -2.09 4.14 16.57
CA PHE A 197 -2.63 4.19 15.21
C PHE A 197 -3.28 5.53 14.92
N GLN A 198 -4.02 6.10 15.89
CA GLN A 198 -4.59 7.44 15.75
C GLN A 198 -3.53 8.48 15.45
N ARG A 199 -2.37 8.44 16.11
CA ARG A 199 -1.25 9.36 15.83
C ARG A 199 -0.73 9.25 14.40
N ILE A 200 -0.76 8.04 13.80
CA ILE A 200 -0.41 7.88 12.38
C ILE A 200 -1.41 8.67 11.51
N PHE A 201 -2.72 8.44 11.68
CA PHE A 201 -3.74 9.15 10.90
C PHE A 201 -3.73 10.66 11.14
N ASP A 202 -3.50 11.10 12.38
CA ASP A 202 -3.39 12.52 12.72
C ASP A 202 -2.23 13.20 12.00
N SER A 203 -1.10 12.52 11.86
CA SER A 203 0.06 13.03 11.12
C SER A 203 -0.20 13.23 9.63
N LEU A 204 -1.22 12.54 9.08
CA LEU A 204 -1.61 12.60 7.66
C LEU A 204 -2.69 13.64 7.37
N LYS A 205 -3.30 14.27 8.37
CA LYS A 205 -4.44 15.20 8.21
C LYS A 205 -4.18 16.33 7.23
N ASP A 206 -2.97 16.92 7.26
CA ASP A 206 -2.58 17.99 6.35
C ASP A 206 -2.55 17.57 4.86
N LEU A 207 -2.54 16.27 4.57
CA LEU A 207 -2.55 15.77 3.21
C LEU A 207 -3.95 15.76 2.59
N ASN A 208 -5.01 15.94 3.39
CA ASN A 208 -6.42 15.96 3.00
C ASN A 208 -6.78 14.74 2.13
N LEU A 209 -6.52 13.55 2.64
CA LEU A 209 -6.75 12.29 1.94
C LEU A 209 -8.22 11.86 2.07
N ASP A 210 -8.86 11.52 0.95
CA ASP A 210 -10.22 10.95 0.93
C ASP A 210 -10.23 9.43 1.14
N HIS A 211 -9.06 8.81 1.13
CA HIS A 211 -8.89 7.37 1.24
C HIS A 211 -7.48 7.00 1.70
N TYR A 212 -7.36 5.93 2.46
CA TYR A 212 -6.09 5.38 2.92
C TYR A 212 -5.86 3.98 2.36
N LEU A 213 -4.69 3.73 1.76
CA LEU A 213 -4.21 2.38 1.46
C LEU A 213 -3.27 1.96 2.58
N ILE A 214 -3.62 0.85 3.23
CA ILE A 214 -2.89 0.28 4.36
C ILE A 214 -2.35 -1.08 3.94
N HIS A 215 -1.04 -1.29 4.08
CA HIS A 215 -0.44 -2.61 4.04
C HIS A 215 -0.37 -3.17 5.45
N LEU A 216 -0.70 -4.44 5.60
CA LEU A 216 -0.81 -5.13 6.88
C LEU A 216 -0.09 -6.47 6.83
N THR A 217 0.83 -6.68 7.75
CA THR A 217 1.53 -7.94 7.95
C THR A 217 1.98 -8.09 9.40
N GLY A 218 2.17 -9.30 9.87
CA GLY A 218 3.05 -9.54 11.01
C GLY A 218 4.50 -9.34 10.57
N VAL A 219 5.36 -8.89 11.47
CA VAL A 219 6.74 -8.56 11.12
C VAL A 219 7.72 -9.03 12.21
N ARG A 220 8.85 -9.61 11.78
CA ARG A 220 10.02 -9.79 12.64
C ARG A 220 10.93 -8.59 12.48
N TYR A 221 11.45 -8.09 13.59
CA TYR A 221 12.31 -6.92 13.59
C TYR A 221 13.38 -7.00 14.68
N ASP A 222 14.40 -6.17 14.55
CA ASP A 222 15.45 -5.93 15.55
C ASP A 222 15.73 -4.42 15.68
N LYS A 223 16.82 -4.07 16.35
CA LYS A 223 17.24 -2.66 16.50
C LYS A 223 17.44 -1.88 15.19
N ASN A 224 17.58 -2.58 14.06
CA ASN A 224 17.74 -1.98 12.71
C ASN A 224 16.42 -1.88 11.95
N GLY A 225 15.31 -2.32 12.57
CA GLY A 225 13.97 -2.34 11.98
C GLY A 225 13.61 -3.73 11.46
N GLU A 226 12.84 -3.77 10.39
CA GLU A 226 12.30 -4.99 9.79
C GLU A 226 13.37 -5.98 9.34
N LEU A 227 13.16 -7.24 9.65
CA LEU A 227 13.91 -8.38 9.12
C LEU A 227 13.13 -9.05 7.98
N TYR A 228 11.90 -9.50 8.25
CA TYR A 228 11.01 -10.15 7.28
C TYR A 228 9.56 -10.20 7.78
N HIS A 229 8.63 -10.36 6.84
CA HIS A 229 7.21 -10.56 7.11
C HIS A 229 6.93 -11.96 7.68
N ILE A 230 5.99 -12.03 8.64
CA ILE A 230 5.49 -13.27 9.25
C ILE A 230 3.95 -13.23 9.27
N PRO A 231 3.27 -14.36 9.49
CA PRO A 231 1.83 -14.34 9.72
C PRO A 231 1.43 -13.39 10.86
N ILE A 232 0.30 -12.70 10.70
CA ILE A 232 -0.21 -11.71 11.67
C ILE A 232 -0.24 -12.28 13.10
N LYS A 233 -0.75 -13.50 13.26
CA LYS A 233 -0.82 -14.18 14.57
C LYS A 233 0.53 -14.49 15.23
N LYS A 234 1.63 -14.44 14.47
CA LYS A 234 3.00 -14.68 14.98
C LYS A 234 3.74 -13.40 15.32
N GLY A 235 3.17 -12.25 14.95
CA GLY A 235 3.69 -10.93 15.29
C GLY A 235 3.07 -10.38 16.57
N ASP A 236 3.53 -9.22 16.96
CA ASP A 236 3.09 -8.48 18.16
C ASP A 236 2.33 -7.18 17.81
N LEU A 237 2.07 -6.95 16.54
CA LEU A 237 1.24 -5.81 16.08
C LEU A 237 -0.23 -6.04 16.51
N PRO A 238 -0.84 -5.14 17.30
CA PRO A 238 -2.20 -5.30 17.81
C PRO A 238 -3.25 -4.89 16.75
N VAL A 239 -3.44 -5.75 15.74
CA VAL A 239 -4.30 -5.45 14.56
C VAL A 239 -5.74 -5.09 14.95
N ILE A 240 -6.27 -5.69 16.03
CA ILE A 240 -7.61 -5.33 16.51
C ILE A 240 -7.72 -3.84 16.87
N LYS A 241 -6.64 -3.24 17.42
CA LYS A 241 -6.59 -1.81 17.78
C LYS A 241 -6.54 -0.90 16.56
N LEU A 242 -5.94 -1.37 15.46
CA LEU A 242 -6.03 -0.69 14.17
C LEU A 242 -7.48 -0.68 13.67
N MET A 243 -8.19 -1.82 13.73
CA MET A 243 -9.58 -1.91 13.29
C MET A 243 -10.51 -1.03 14.12
N GLU A 244 -10.35 -1.02 15.45
CA GLU A 244 -11.08 -0.11 16.35
C GLU A 244 -10.83 1.36 15.96
N CYS A 245 -9.58 1.76 15.75
CA CYS A 245 -9.21 3.11 15.34
C CYS A 245 -9.89 3.53 14.01
N ILE A 246 -9.88 2.63 13.03
CA ILE A 246 -10.50 2.88 11.71
C ILE A 246 -12.00 3.08 11.84
N LEU A 247 -12.68 2.23 12.61
CA LEU A 247 -14.13 2.25 12.79
C LEU A 247 -14.60 3.49 13.57
N GLU A 248 -13.94 3.83 14.68
CA GLU A 248 -14.30 4.97 15.51
C GLU A 248 -14.15 6.33 14.81
N ASN A 249 -13.24 6.41 13.84
CA ASN A 249 -12.98 7.65 13.09
C ASN A 249 -13.62 7.67 11.70
N ASP A 250 -14.38 6.65 11.34
CA ASP A 250 -15.09 6.55 10.06
C ASP A 250 -14.15 6.75 8.84
N TYR A 251 -12.93 6.16 8.89
CA TYR A 251 -11.96 6.28 7.79
C TYR A 251 -12.35 5.39 6.59
N ASP A 252 -12.27 5.94 5.36
CA ASP A 252 -12.35 5.16 4.11
C ASP A 252 -10.99 4.51 3.85
N VAL A 253 -10.91 3.18 3.93
CA VAL A 253 -9.65 2.46 3.85
C VAL A 253 -9.71 1.23 2.97
N THR A 254 -8.58 0.90 2.34
CA THR A 254 -8.32 -0.43 1.79
C THR A 254 -7.12 -1.03 2.50
N ILE A 255 -7.29 -2.22 3.08
CA ILE A 255 -6.26 -2.96 3.80
C ILE A 255 -5.81 -4.13 2.93
N ILE A 256 -4.54 -4.17 2.60
CA ILE A 256 -3.92 -5.24 1.83
C ILE A 256 -3.00 -6.05 2.73
N SER A 257 -3.29 -7.35 2.86
CA SER A 257 -2.44 -8.27 3.62
C SER A 257 -1.20 -8.65 2.80
N GLU A 258 -0.02 -8.24 3.27
CA GLU A 258 1.29 -8.62 2.72
C GLU A 258 1.93 -9.82 3.42
N SER A 259 1.13 -10.56 4.17
CA SER A 259 1.57 -11.76 4.89
C SER A 259 2.10 -12.85 3.95
N PRO A 260 3.09 -13.65 4.38
CA PRO A 260 3.56 -14.80 3.61
C PRO A 260 2.49 -15.88 3.40
N ILE A 261 1.41 -15.88 4.17
CA ILE A 261 0.25 -16.78 3.99
C ILE A 261 -0.94 -16.10 3.28
N VAL A 262 -0.67 -14.99 2.62
CA VAL A 262 -1.50 -14.24 1.64
C VAL A 262 -2.96 -14.08 2.09
N GLU A 263 -3.90 -14.84 1.46
CA GLU A 263 -5.35 -14.75 1.74
C GLU A 263 -5.73 -15.21 3.14
N HIS A 264 -4.98 -16.12 3.74
CA HIS A 264 -5.31 -16.61 5.09
C HIS A 264 -5.28 -15.46 6.11
N ASP A 265 -4.28 -14.60 6.02
CA ASP A 265 -4.22 -13.42 6.90
C ASP A 265 -5.16 -12.28 6.42
N ALA A 266 -5.49 -12.17 5.13
CA ALA A 266 -6.53 -11.26 4.67
C ALA A 266 -7.92 -11.64 5.23
N VAL A 267 -8.26 -12.93 5.22
CA VAL A 267 -9.49 -13.45 5.85
C VAL A 267 -9.45 -13.26 7.37
N TYR A 268 -8.29 -13.49 7.99
CA TYR A 268 -8.13 -13.24 9.42
C TYR A 268 -8.30 -11.75 9.77
N ALA A 269 -7.78 -10.85 8.96
CA ALA A 269 -7.99 -9.41 9.12
C ALA A 269 -9.49 -9.04 9.00
N GLN A 270 -10.24 -9.69 8.09
CA GLN A 270 -11.69 -9.51 7.98
C GLN A 270 -12.40 -9.96 9.28
N ILE A 271 -12.02 -11.10 9.82
CA ILE A 271 -12.59 -11.60 11.10
C ILE A 271 -12.29 -10.61 12.26
N LEU A 272 -11.10 -10.02 12.27
CA LEU A 272 -10.76 -9.01 13.28
C LEU A 272 -11.58 -7.72 13.10
N LEU A 273 -11.85 -7.31 11.86
CA LEU A 273 -12.72 -6.17 11.57
C LEU A 273 -14.15 -6.43 12.06
N ASP A 274 -14.72 -7.60 11.73
CA ASP A 274 -16.07 -7.99 12.15
C ASP A 274 -16.17 -7.99 13.68
N ARG A 275 -15.18 -8.52 14.38
CA ARG A 275 -15.11 -8.49 15.83
C ARG A 275 -15.02 -7.06 16.39
N ALA A 276 -14.20 -6.20 15.77
CA ALA A 276 -14.11 -4.79 16.18
C ALA A 276 -15.43 -4.06 16.01
N MET A 277 -16.20 -4.36 14.94
CA MET A 277 -17.55 -3.82 14.74
C MET A 277 -18.55 -4.19 15.85
N GLU A 278 -18.38 -5.36 16.47
CA GLU A 278 -19.20 -5.77 17.63
C GLU A 278 -18.79 -5.03 18.91
N MET A 279 -17.51 -4.64 19.03
CA MET A 279 -16.98 -3.98 20.22
C MET A 279 -17.20 -2.46 20.23
N VAL A 280 -17.31 -1.82 19.07
CA VAL A 280 -17.47 -0.36 18.90
C VAL A 280 -18.94 0.06 18.88
N LYS A 281 -19.88 -0.89 18.79
CA LYS A 281 -21.33 -0.64 18.95
C LYS A 281 -21.68 -0.38 20.42
#